data_8f37a1f5538d8df3fd32d0fb8375868a
#
_entry.id   8f37a1f5538d8df3fd32d0fb8375868a
#
_cell.length_a   1.000
_cell.length_b   1.000
_cell.length_c   1.000
_cell.angle_alpha   90.00
_cell.angle_beta   90.00
_cell.angle_gamma   90.00
#
_symmetry.space_group_name_H-M   'P 1'
#
loop_
_entity.id
_entity.type
_entity.pdbx_description
1 polymer ?
#
loop_
_entity_poly.entity_id
_entity_poly.type
_entity_poly.pdbx_seq_one_letter_code
_entity_poly.pdbx_strand_id
1 'polypeptide(L)'
;MKNIPMYTGPMCNFCDAAKRLFSRNDLKYKEIDISTKDGLRDEMIKKANGKRTIPQIFFDDHHVGGYVELRELEKKGELKKILE
;
A
#
# COMPACT_ATOMS: atom_id res chain seq x y z
N MET A 1 -9.45 -13.31 -3.71
CA MET A 1 -8.46 -12.23 -3.90
C MET A 1 -7.86 -11.83 -2.57
N LYS A 2 -6.58 -11.48 -2.57
CA LYS A 2 -5.89 -11.06 -1.35
C LYS A 2 -6.40 -9.70 -0.87
N ASN A 3 -6.31 -9.48 0.44
CA ASN A 3 -6.59 -8.17 1.01
C ASN A 3 -5.45 -7.21 0.71
N ILE A 4 -5.75 -5.92 0.60
CA ILE A 4 -4.76 -4.91 0.29
C ILE A 4 -4.77 -3.84 1.40
N PRO A 5 -4.13 -4.09 2.54
CA PRO A 5 -3.95 -3.03 3.52
C PRO A 5 -2.89 -2.05 3.04
N MET A 6 -3.20 -0.77 3.13
CA MET A 6 -2.29 0.29 2.72
C MET A 6 -2.20 1.34 3.82
N TYR A 7 -1.00 1.52 4.36
CA TYR A 7 -0.75 2.57 5.34
C TYR A 7 -0.50 3.88 4.60
N THR A 8 -1.21 4.92 5.02
CA THR A 8 -1.14 6.24 4.39
C THR A 8 -0.98 7.31 5.47
N GLY A 9 -0.97 8.57 5.04
CA GLY A 9 -0.96 9.72 5.93
C GLY A 9 -1.40 10.96 5.17
N PRO A 10 -1.50 12.09 5.88
CA PRO A 10 -1.92 13.34 5.25
C PRO A 10 -0.85 13.88 4.31
N MET A 11 -1.28 14.68 3.33
CA MET A 11 -0.40 15.39 2.40
C MET A 11 0.62 14.47 1.72
N CYS A 12 0.15 13.34 1.22
CA CYS A 12 0.99 12.32 0.63
C CYS A 12 0.63 12.11 -0.85
N ASN A 13 1.42 12.67 -1.74
CA ASN A 13 1.18 12.56 -3.19
C ASN A 13 1.28 11.12 -3.67
N PHE A 14 2.24 10.36 -3.16
CA PHE A 14 2.41 8.95 -3.54
C PHE A 14 1.28 8.07 -3.00
N CYS A 15 0.73 8.43 -1.85
CA CYS A 15 -0.46 7.74 -1.33
C CYS A 15 -1.63 7.94 -2.29
N ASP A 16 -1.84 9.18 -2.75
CA ASP A 16 -2.91 9.49 -3.71
C ASP A 16 -2.69 8.77 -5.04
N ALA A 17 -1.44 8.72 -5.50
CA ALA A 17 -1.09 8.00 -6.72
C ALA A 17 -1.41 6.50 -6.60
N ALA A 18 -1.11 5.90 -5.45
CA ALA A 18 -1.43 4.49 -5.20
C ALA A 18 -2.94 4.26 -5.20
N LYS A 19 -3.70 5.16 -4.59
CA LYS A 19 -5.16 5.07 -4.59
C LYS A 19 -5.72 5.11 -6.00
N ARG A 20 -5.21 6.01 -6.84
CA ARG A 20 -5.63 6.09 -8.25
C ARG A 20 -5.29 4.82 -9.01
N LEU A 21 -4.12 4.24 -8.74
CA LEU A 21 -3.72 2.99 -9.38
C LEU A 21 -4.68 1.87 -9.04
N PHE A 22 -5.04 1.73 -7.77
CA PHE A 22 -6.01 0.71 -7.37
C PHE A 22 -7.37 0.95 -8.03
N SER A 23 -7.81 2.20 -8.08
CA SER A 23 -9.12 2.55 -8.68
C SER A 23 -9.19 2.20 -10.17
N ARG A 24 -8.12 2.53 -10.93
CA ARG A 24 -8.13 2.24 -12.39
C ARG A 24 -8.00 0.74 -12.71
N ASN A 25 -7.62 -0.05 -11.71
CA ASN A 25 -7.55 -1.50 -11.87
C ASN A 25 -8.73 -2.22 -11.21
N ASP A 26 -9.74 -1.47 -10.75
CA ASP A 26 -10.92 -2.00 -10.06
C ASP A 26 -10.56 -2.83 -8.83
N LEU A 27 -9.51 -2.43 -8.11
CA LEU A 27 -9.06 -3.11 -6.91
C LEU A 27 -9.47 -2.33 -5.67
N LYS A 28 -10.03 -3.04 -4.71
CA LYS A 28 -10.40 -2.45 -3.42
C LYS A 28 -9.23 -2.61 -2.45
N TYR A 29 -9.01 -1.59 -1.65
CA TYR A 29 -7.95 -1.59 -0.65
C TYR A 29 -8.50 -1.08 0.68
N LYS A 30 -7.80 -1.40 1.75
CA LYS A 30 -8.13 -0.89 3.08
C LYS A 30 -7.11 0.17 3.46
N GLU A 31 -7.58 1.40 3.56
CA GLU A 31 -6.70 2.51 3.97
C GLU A 31 -6.54 2.55 5.49
N ILE A 32 -5.29 2.64 5.93
CA ILE A 32 -4.95 2.79 7.34
C ILE A 32 -4.13 4.07 7.45
N ASP A 33 -4.81 5.17 7.76
CA ASP A 33 -4.15 6.47 7.91
C ASP A 33 -3.44 6.51 9.28
N ILE A 34 -2.11 6.57 9.25
CA ILE A 34 -1.30 6.49 10.47
C ILE A 34 -1.45 7.71 11.38
N SER A 35 -2.08 8.78 10.91
CA SER A 35 -2.32 9.96 11.72
C SER A 35 -3.57 9.85 12.59
N THR A 36 -4.41 8.85 12.36
CA THR A 36 -5.71 8.73 13.04
C THR A 36 -5.63 8.12 14.44
N LYS A 37 -4.53 7.46 14.76
CA LYS A 37 -4.41 6.73 16.01
C LYS A 37 -2.95 6.54 16.38
N ASP A 38 -2.64 6.71 17.67
CA ASP A 38 -1.28 6.46 18.16
C ASP A 38 -0.89 5.00 17.94
N GLY A 39 0.38 4.79 17.62
CA GLY A 39 0.93 3.45 17.45
C GLY A 39 0.82 2.89 16.03
N LEU A 40 0.00 3.47 15.17
CA LEU A 40 -0.15 2.98 13.78
C LEU A 40 1.13 3.11 12.97
N ARG A 41 1.87 4.20 13.18
CA ARG A 41 3.15 4.39 12.49
C ARG A 41 4.15 3.32 12.90
N ASP A 42 4.24 3.03 14.19
CA ASP A 42 5.15 1.99 14.68
C ASP A 42 4.74 0.61 14.17
N GLU A 43 3.45 0.34 14.12
CA GLU A 43 2.91 -0.89 13.54
C GLU A 43 3.35 -1.02 12.07
N MET A 44 3.19 0.04 11.30
CA MET A 44 3.60 0.08 9.90
C MET A 44 5.10 -0.22 9.76
N ILE A 45 5.93 0.44 10.55
CA ILE A 45 7.38 0.28 10.47
C ILE A 45 7.78 -1.17 10.74
N LYS A 46 7.18 -1.78 11.74
CA LYS A 46 7.45 -3.20 12.06
C LYS A 46 7.08 -4.12 10.92
N LYS A 47 5.89 -3.93 10.36
CA LYS A 47 5.40 -4.77 9.25
C LYS A 47 6.16 -4.52 7.96
N ALA A 48 6.64 -3.30 7.75
CA ALA A 48 7.32 -2.88 6.53
C ALA A 48 8.84 -3.07 6.59
N ASN A 49 9.31 -3.97 7.42
CA ASN A 49 10.74 -4.30 7.53
C ASN A 49 11.61 -3.07 7.83
N GLY A 50 11.10 -2.18 8.67
CA GLY A 50 11.82 -0.99 9.10
C GLY A 50 11.61 0.24 8.22
N LYS A 51 10.86 0.14 7.14
CA LYS A 51 10.56 1.29 6.27
C LYS A 51 9.67 2.28 7.00
N ARG A 52 9.99 3.56 6.87
CA ARG A 52 9.30 4.65 7.57
C ARG A 52 8.46 5.54 6.67
N THR A 53 8.53 5.30 5.36
CA THR A 53 7.83 6.11 4.37
C THR A 53 6.41 5.64 4.14
N ILE A 54 5.56 6.52 3.62
CA ILE A 54 4.20 6.19 3.18
C ILE A 54 4.09 6.47 1.69
N PRO A 55 3.28 5.73 0.94
CA PRO A 55 2.47 4.61 1.44
C PRO A 55 3.30 3.35 1.68
N GLN A 56 2.80 2.46 2.52
CA GLN A 56 3.32 1.09 2.64
C GLN A 56 2.17 0.16 2.33
N ILE A 57 2.37 -0.71 1.36
CA ILE A 57 1.31 -1.52 0.75
C ILE A 57 1.61 -3.00 0.96
N PHE A 58 0.57 -3.76 1.26
CA PHE A 58 0.67 -5.19 1.50
C PHE A 58 -0.40 -5.94 0.70
N PHE A 59 -0.08 -7.16 0.29
CA PHE A 59 -1.06 -8.09 -0.25
C PHE A 59 -1.15 -9.23 0.76
N ASP A 60 -2.22 -9.24 1.56
CA ASP A 60 -2.31 -10.01 2.80
C ASP A 60 -1.09 -9.65 3.68
N ASP A 61 -0.25 -10.61 4.03
CA ASP A 61 0.95 -10.35 4.85
C ASP A 61 2.21 -10.08 4.03
N HIS A 62 2.11 -10.16 2.69
CA HIS A 62 3.26 -9.91 1.84
C HIS A 62 3.51 -8.40 1.68
N HIS A 63 4.69 -7.96 2.04
CA HIS A 63 5.08 -6.55 1.92
C HIS A 63 5.45 -6.21 0.48
N VAL A 64 4.60 -5.43 -0.18
CA VAL A 64 4.86 -4.96 -1.55
C VAL A 64 5.87 -3.81 -1.52
N GLY A 65 5.68 -2.86 -0.63
CA GLY A 65 6.50 -1.67 -0.53
C GLY A 65 5.69 -0.41 -0.72
N GLY A 66 6.28 0.57 -1.40
CA GLY A 66 5.64 1.85 -1.67
C GLY A 66 5.03 1.91 -3.07
N TYR A 67 4.77 3.14 -3.51
CA TYR A 67 4.15 3.36 -4.81
C TYR A 67 5.02 2.85 -5.98
N VAL A 68 6.34 3.05 -5.90
CA VAL A 68 7.25 2.66 -6.99
C VAL A 68 7.14 1.16 -7.24
N GLU A 69 7.20 0.35 -6.18
CA GLU A 69 7.11 -1.10 -6.28
C GLU A 69 5.74 -1.53 -6.81
N LEU A 70 4.68 -0.87 -6.35
CA LEU A 70 3.32 -1.15 -6.81
C LEU A 70 3.18 -0.85 -8.31
N ARG A 71 3.71 0.29 -8.76
CA ARG A 71 3.65 0.71 -10.15
C ARG A 71 4.42 -0.25 -11.06
N GLU A 72 5.54 -0.79 -10.58
CA GLU A 72 6.30 -1.79 -11.32
C GLU A 72 5.48 -3.06 -11.57
N LEU A 73 4.74 -3.51 -10.58
CA LEU A 73 3.86 -4.67 -10.75
C LEU A 73 2.78 -4.39 -11.80
N GLU A 74 2.24 -3.19 -11.80
CA GLU A 74 1.24 -2.80 -12.79
C GLU A 74 1.82 -2.79 -14.19
N LYS A 75 3.02 -2.20 -14.37
CA LYS A 75 3.69 -2.13 -15.68
C LYS A 75 3.98 -3.50 -16.25
N LYS A 76 4.36 -4.44 -15.40
CA LYS A 76 4.71 -5.80 -15.83
C LYS A 76 3.47 -6.67 -16.07
N GLY A 77 2.29 -6.16 -15.76
CA GLY A 77 1.07 -6.94 -15.87
C GLY A 77 0.95 -8.05 -14.83
N GLU A 78 1.68 -7.92 -13.71
CA GLU A 78 1.71 -8.95 -12.67
C GLU A 78 0.76 -8.66 -11.51
N LEU A 79 0.20 -7.45 -11.45
CA LEU A 79 -0.58 -6.99 -10.29
C LEU A 79 -1.74 -7.94 -9.96
N LYS A 80 -2.58 -8.24 -10.95
CA LYS A 80 -3.74 -9.11 -10.73
C LYS A 80 -3.35 -10.57 -10.49
N LYS A 81 -2.25 -11.02 -11.11
CA LYS A 81 -1.75 -12.38 -10.92
C LYS A 81 -1.36 -12.63 -9.46
N ILE A 82 -0.66 -11.67 -8.86
CA ILE A 82 -0.22 -11.79 -7.47
C ILE A 82 -1.40 -11.74 -6.51
N LEU A 83 -2.45 -10.98 -6.85
CA LEU A 83 -3.63 -10.81 -6.01
C LEU A 83 -4.61 -11.96 -6.07
N GLU A 84 -4.52 -12.79 -7.06
CA GLU A 84 -5.41 -13.96 -7.21
C GLU A 84 -5.22 -15.01 -6.15
#